data_d52eaf419ea43956a31180c0f7d56cca
#
_entry.id   d52eaf419ea43956a31180c0f7d56cca
#
_cell.length_a   1.000
_cell.length_b   1.000
_cell.length_c   1.000
_cell.angle_alpha   90.00
_cell.angle_beta   90.00
_cell.angle_gamma   90.00
#
_symmetry.space_group_name_H-M   'P 1'
#
loop_
_entity.id
_entity.type
_entity.pdbx_description
1 polymer ?
#
loop_
_entity_poly.entity_id
_entity_poly.type
_entity_poly.pdbx_seq_one_letter_code
_entity_poly.pdbx_strand_id
1 'polypeptide(L)'
;LKNDKCKFWHLKYSAEYEGGRPQSIPKIREDVNYAFLDDELFTLIQDESTRKELIDALVSSWLSSDENEIGEILKINENFQNESLEQETITESTDTLTTIPKWSLKKTLIRNAFFRKAVVSVYDCQCAFCGLKVTRTGNQNIVDGAHIKPFSAFYDSRIHNGIALCKNHHWAFDRGWFAVDEKYKIIVSKDLEEISPHARTITEFHGEILILPKVEKYFPDIEALQWHRYHIFQP
;
A
#
# COMPACT_ATOMS: atom_id res chain seq x y z
N LEU A 1 -11.51 -16.35 9.65
CA LEU A 1 -11.46 -16.01 11.07
C LEU A 1 -12.61 -16.69 11.78
N LYS A 2 -12.41 -17.96 12.17
CA LYS A 2 -13.30 -18.67 13.11
C LYS A 2 -12.71 -18.49 14.50
N ASN A 3 -13.14 -17.47 15.20
CA ASN A 3 -13.03 -17.47 16.64
C ASN A 3 -14.45 -17.71 17.16
N ASP A 4 -14.73 -18.90 17.67
CA ASP A 4 -16.07 -19.33 18.10
C ASP A 4 -16.62 -18.53 19.30
N LYS A 5 -15.87 -17.57 19.82
CA LYS A 5 -16.24 -16.78 21.00
C LYS A 5 -16.43 -15.29 20.76
N CYS A 6 -15.94 -14.70 19.64
CA CYS A 6 -16.12 -13.28 19.34
C CYS A 6 -16.52 -13.09 17.89
N LYS A 7 -17.72 -12.58 17.64
CA LYS A 7 -18.16 -12.16 16.32
C LYS A 7 -17.77 -10.70 16.13
N PHE A 8 -16.90 -10.42 15.18
CA PHE A 8 -16.53 -9.03 14.84
C PHE A 8 -17.66 -8.24 14.17
N TRP A 9 -18.68 -8.92 13.67
CA TRP A 9 -19.83 -8.31 13.03
C TRP A 9 -21.09 -9.14 13.26
N HIS A 10 -22.22 -8.46 13.24
CA HIS A 10 -23.54 -9.00 13.55
C HIS A 10 -24.52 -8.70 12.41
N LEU A 11 -25.53 -9.55 12.25
CA LEU A 11 -26.62 -9.33 11.30
C LEU A 11 -27.88 -8.97 12.06
N LYS A 12 -28.59 -7.96 11.59
CA LYS A 12 -29.97 -7.67 11.99
C LYS A 12 -30.88 -8.24 10.93
N TYR A 13 -31.60 -9.25 11.32
CA TYR A 13 -32.55 -9.91 10.45
C TYR A 13 -33.90 -9.17 10.37
N SER A 14 -34.63 -9.37 9.28
CA SER A 14 -36.02 -8.89 9.11
C SER A 14 -36.95 -9.53 10.11
N ALA A 15 -38.11 -8.93 10.33
CA ALA A 15 -39.14 -9.50 11.23
C ALA A 15 -39.72 -10.82 10.71
N GLU A 16 -39.64 -11.08 9.41
CA GLU A 16 -40.14 -12.25 8.73
C GLU A 16 -39.12 -13.40 8.61
N TYR A 17 -37.91 -13.21 9.19
CA TYR A 17 -36.85 -14.20 9.15
C TYR A 17 -37.20 -15.41 10.02
N GLU A 18 -37.42 -16.57 9.39
CA GLU A 18 -37.81 -17.83 10.04
C GLU A 18 -36.62 -18.67 10.56
N GLY A 19 -35.41 -18.17 10.44
CA GLY A 19 -34.18 -18.87 10.85
C GLY A 19 -33.49 -19.62 9.70
N GLY A 20 -32.28 -20.09 9.97
CA GLY A 20 -31.47 -20.79 8.99
C GLY A 20 -30.35 -19.89 8.44
N ARG A 21 -29.51 -20.45 7.56
CA ARG A 21 -28.41 -19.70 6.91
C ARG A 21 -28.84 -19.31 5.50
N PRO A 22 -28.91 -18.01 5.16
CA PRO A 22 -29.24 -17.60 3.79
C PRO A 22 -28.22 -18.20 2.80
N GLN A 23 -28.71 -18.94 1.79
CA GLN A 23 -27.85 -19.67 0.85
C GLN A 23 -27.67 -18.96 -0.50
N SER A 24 -28.31 -17.81 -0.70
CA SER A 24 -28.21 -17.03 -1.94
C SER A 24 -28.27 -15.54 -1.67
N ILE A 25 -27.72 -14.73 -2.61
CA ILE A 25 -27.74 -13.27 -2.52
C ILE A 25 -29.15 -12.69 -2.44
N PRO A 26 -30.15 -13.17 -3.25
CA PRO A 26 -31.52 -12.70 -3.10
C PRO A 26 -32.09 -12.97 -1.69
N LYS A 27 -31.85 -14.17 -1.14
CA LYS A 27 -32.32 -14.52 0.19
C LYS A 27 -31.66 -13.70 1.29
N ILE A 28 -30.35 -13.36 1.14
CA ILE A 28 -29.66 -12.45 2.08
C ILE A 28 -30.33 -11.08 2.07
N ARG A 29 -30.70 -10.55 0.90
CA ARG A 29 -31.35 -9.23 0.78
C ARG A 29 -32.78 -9.21 1.37
N GLU A 30 -33.46 -10.32 1.35
CA GLU A 30 -34.80 -10.49 1.93
C GLU A 30 -34.73 -10.63 3.46
N ASP A 31 -33.82 -11.48 3.95
CA ASP A 31 -33.76 -11.88 5.36
C ASP A 31 -32.96 -10.91 6.24
N VAL A 32 -32.03 -10.09 5.66
CA VAL A 32 -31.10 -9.24 6.42
C VAL A 32 -31.37 -7.77 6.15
N ASN A 33 -31.78 -7.05 7.18
CA ASN A 33 -31.98 -5.60 7.10
C ASN A 33 -30.68 -4.82 7.00
N TYR A 34 -29.70 -5.16 7.86
CA TYR A 34 -28.36 -4.57 7.86
C TYR A 34 -27.37 -5.43 8.63
N ALA A 35 -26.08 -5.18 8.38
CA ALA A 35 -24.99 -5.72 9.16
C ALA A 35 -24.33 -4.58 9.98
N PHE A 36 -23.87 -4.89 11.19
CA PHE A 36 -23.14 -3.95 12.03
C PHE A 36 -21.94 -4.63 12.67
N LEU A 37 -20.93 -3.80 12.98
CA LEU A 37 -19.74 -4.26 13.68
C LEU A 37 -20.00 -4.33 15.18
N ASP A 38 -19.22 -5.13 15.87
CA ASP A 38 -19.10 -5.05 17.32
C ASP A 38 -18.77 -3.63 17.76
N ASP A 39 -19.39 -3.16 18.86
CA ASP A 39 -19.30 -1.75 19.30
C ASP A 39 -17.86 -1.33 19.62
N GLU A 40 -17.07 -2.24 20.22
CA GLU A 40 -15.66 -1.99 20.52
C GLU A 40 -14.84 -1.86 19.24
N LEU A 41 -15.02 -2.78 18.28
CA LEU A 41 -14.36 -2.69 16.97
C LEU A 41 -14.82 -1.46 16.19
N PHE A 42 -16.11 -1.12 16.25
CA PHE A 42 -16.62 0.09 15.62
C PHE A 42 -15.95 1.36 16.17
N THR A 43 -15.77 1.43 17.49
CA THR A 43 -15.09 2.54 18.15
C THR A 43 -13.60 2.62 17.73
N LEU A 44 -12.90 1.49 17.73
CA LEU A 44 -11.48 1.42 17.33
C LEU A 44 -11.26 1.90 15.90
N ILE A 45 -12.13 1.54 14.95
CA ILE A 45 -11.97 1.96 13.56
C ILE A 45 -12.37 3.41 13.27
N GLN A 46 -12.93 4.15 14.22
CA GLN A 46 -13.16 5.60 14.09
C GLN A 46 -11.84 6.37 14.17
N ASP A 47 -10.88 5.90 14.98
CA ASP A 47 -9.54 6.46 15.02
C ASP A 47 -8.76 6.11 13.74
N GLU A 48 -8.15 7.13 13.10
CA GLU A 48 -7.46 6.96 11.81
C GLU A 48 -6.21 6.08 11.94
N SER A 49 -5.44 6.25 13.01
CA SER A 49 -4.21 5.49 13.26
C SER A 49 -4.53 4.00 13.49
N THR A 50 -5.46 3.73 14.39
CA THR A 50 -5.90 2.36 14.71
C THR A 50 -6.53 1.66 13.52
N ARG A 51 -7.34 2.37 12.73
CA ARG A 51 -7.92 1.85 11.49
C ARG A 51 -6.85 1.46 10.48
N LYS A 52 -5.80 2.28 10.30
CA LYS A 52 -4.67 1.98 9.42
C LYS A 52 -3.92 0.73 9.89
N GLU A 53 -3.61 0.63 11.18
CA GLU A 53 -2.96 -0.54 11.77
C GLU A 53 -3.77 -1.82 11.57
N LEU A 54 -5.09 -1.76 11.77
CA LEU A 54 -5.99 -2.90 11.55
C LEU A 54 -6.04 -3.31 10.07
N ILE A 55 -6.08 -2.37 9.13
CA ILE A 55 -6.03 -2.65 7.70
C ILE A 55 -4.69 -3.31 7.35
N ASP A 56 -3.57 -2.76 7.79
CA ASP A 56 -2.24 -3.30 7.52
C ASP A 56 -2.10 -4.72 8.13
N ALA A 57 -2.63 -4.96 9.33
CA ALA A 57 -2.65 -6.27 9.95
C ALA A 57 -3.51 -7.29 9.19
N LEU A 58 -4.70 -6.89 8.72
CA LEU A 58 -5.58 -7.75 7.91
C LEU A 58 -4.93 -8.11 6.57
N VAL A 59 -4.42 -7.12 5.84
CA VAL A 59 -3.72 -7.34 4.56
C VAL A 59 -2.51 -8.24 4.77
N SER A 60 -1.75 -8.04 5.85
CA SER A 60 -0.59 -8.87 6.17
C SER A 60 -0.95 -10.30 6.59
N SER A 61 -2.08 -10.51 7.28
CA SER A 61 -2.50 -11.84 7.75
C SER A 61 -3.22 -12.65 6.67
N TRP A 62 -3.90 -11.99 5.73
CA TRP A 62 -4.62 -12.65 4.65
C TRP A 62 -3.74 -13.06 3.48
N LEU A 63 -2.59 -12.43 3.36
CA LEU A 63 -1.67 -12.58 2.23
C LEU A 63 -0.33 -13.10 2.77
N SER A 64 -0.26 -14.39 3.07
CA SER A 64 0.98 -15.06 3.42
C SER A 64 1.93 -15.15 2.22
N SER A 65 3.18 -15.55 2.44
CA SER A 65 4.27 -15.34 1.46
C SER A 65 4.38 -16.44 0.39
N ASP A 66 3.30 -17.09 0.02
CA ASP A 66 3.32 -18.13 -1.01
C ASP A 66 3.29 -17.49 -2.43
N GLU A 67 3.98 -18.07 -3.42
CA GLU A 67 4.08 -17.52 -4.79
C GLU A 67 2.70 -17.32 -5.45
N ASN A 68 1.74 -18.18 -5.14
CA ASN A 68 0.37 -18.05 -5.62
C ASN A 68 -0.33 -16.80 -5.06
N GLU A 69 -0.05 -16.43 -3.81
CA GLU A 69 -0.65 -15.27 -3.15
C GLU A 69 -0.05 -13.96 -3.62
N ILE A 70 1.22 -13.92 -4.00
CA ILE A 70 1.81 -12.75 -4.66
C ILE A 70 1.03 -12.42 -5.93
N GLY A 71 0.69 -13.44 -6.73
CA GLY A 71 -0.14 -13.26 -7.91
C GLY A 71 -1.52 -12.66 -7.61
N GLU A 72 -2.15 -13.05 -6.51
CA GLU A 72 -3.43 -12.48 -6.07
C GLU A 72 -3.30 -11.02 -5.61
N ILE A 73 -2.26 -10.70 -4.84
CA ILE A 73 -1.97 -9.32 -4.42
C ILE A 73 -1.79 -8.40 -5.63
N LEU A 74 -0.99 -8.84 -6.59
CA LEU A 74 -0.72 -8.10 -7.82
C LEU A 74 -2.01 -7.84 -8.61
N LYS A 75 -2.86 -8.86 -8.75
CA LYS A 75 -4.14 -8.76 -9.43
C LYS A 75 -5.13 -7.83 -8.72
N ILE A 76 -5.18 -7.89 -7.38
CA ILE A 76 -6.04 -7.00 -6.58
C ILE A 76 -5.54 -5.55 -6.70
N ASN A 77 -4.23 -5.31 -6.65
CA ASN A 77 -3.67 -3.97 -6.83
C ASN A 77 -3.96 -3.40 -8.23
N GLU A 78 -3.86 -4.22 -9.26
CA GLU A 78 -4.20 -3.85 -10.64
C GLU A 78 -5.70 -3.50 -10.78
N ASN A 79 -6.60 -4.28 -10.17
CA ASN A 79 -8.02 -3.99 -10.16
C ASN A 79 -8.32 -2.65 -9.49
N PHE A 80 -7.70 -2.35 -8.34
CA PHE A 80 -7.85 -1.05 -7.68
C PHE A 80 -7.35 0.12 -8.52
N GLN A 81 -6.30 -0.08 -9.31
CA GLN A 81 -5.80 0.94 -10.22
C GLN A 81 -6.79 1.21 -11.37
N ASN A 82 -7.32 0.16 -11.99
CA ASN A 82 -8.28 0.27 -13.09
C ASN A 82 -9.59 0.96 -12.65
N GLU A 83 -10.14 0.60 -11.47
CA GLU A 83 -11.30 1.26 -10.90
C GLU A 83 -11.09 2.76 -10.61
N SER A 84 -9.85 3.17 -10.35
CA SER A 84 -9.52 4.58 -10.12
C SER A 84 -9.54 5.38 -11.41
N LEU A 85 -9.03 4.82 -12.49
CA LEU A 85 -9.04 5.44 -13.82
C LEU A 85 -10.47 5.62 -14.37
N GLU A 86 -11.35 4.64 -14.12
CA GLU A 86 -12.76 4.74 -14.54
C GLU A 86 -13.53 5.85 -13.80
N GLN A 87 -13.20 6.12 -12.53
CA GLN A 87 -13.84 7.18 -11.73
C GLN A 87 -13.39 8.58 -12.14
N GLU A 88 -12.15 8.76 -12.58
CA GLU A 88 -11.66 10.06 -13.07
C GLU A 88 -12.35 10.51 -14.37
N THR A 89 -12.72 9.58 -15.25
CA THR A 89 -13.46 9.88 -16.48
C THR A 89 -14.90 10.36 -16.24
N ILE A 90 -15.47 10.16 -15.05
CA ILE A 90 -16.86 10.55 -14.72
C ILE A 90 -16.92 11.92 -14.00
N THR A 91 -15.81 12.43 -13.46
CA THR A 91 -15.79 13.63 -12.61
C THR A 91 -15.41 14.94 -13.31
N GLU A 92 -15.20 14.95 -14.63
CA GLU A 92 -14.91 16.19 -15.38
C GLU A 92 -16.11 17.17 -15.57
N SER A 93 -17.25 16.90 -14.96
CA SER A 93 -18.41 17.79 -15.00
C SER A 93 -19.04 17.94 -13.61
N THR A 94 -18.54 18.85 -12.81
CA THR A 94 -19.29 19.84 -12.00
C THR A 94 -18.40 20.45 -10.90
N ASP A 95 -18.19 21.76 -10.98
CA ASP A 95 -17.74 22.65 -9.90
C ASP A 95 -18.68 22.53 -8.70
N THR A 96 -18.23 21.91 -7.63
CA THR A 96 -18.71 22.20 -6.26
C THR A 96 -17.71 21.63 -5.25
N LEU A 97 -17.30 22.45 -4.29
CA LEU A 97 -16.57 22.10 -3.06
C LEU A 97 -17.24 20.91 -2.36
N THR A 98 -16.90 19.70 -2.73
CA THR A 98 -17.45 18.48 -2.12
C THR A 98 -16.44 17.87 -1.18
N THR A 99 -16.76 17.86 0.11
CA THR A 99 -16.17 16.98 1.11
C THR A 99 -16.08 15.56 0.55
N ILE A 100 -14.85 15.04 0.41
CA ILE A 100 -14.58 13.68 -0.09
C ILE A 100 -15.43 12.69 0.72
N PRO A 101 -16.28 11.87 0.08
CA PRO A 101 -17.15 10.94 0.78
C PRO A 101 -16.34 9.97 1.65
N LYS A 102 -16.78 9.69 2.88
CA LYS A 102 -16.09 8.77 3.82
C LYS A 102 -15.78 7.39 3.23
N TRP A 103 -16.56 6.89 2.27
CA TRP A 103 -16.32 5.62 1.58
C TRP A 103 -15.13 5.68 0.60
N SER A 104 -14.88 6.83 -0.01
CA SER A 104 -13.73 7.06 -0.88
C SER A 104 -12.41 7.01 -0.10
N LEU A 105 -12.36 7.59 1.10
CA LEU A 105 -11.22 7.50 2.01
C LEU A 105 -10.92 6.05 2.41
N LYS A 106 -11.95 5.24 2.70
CA LYS A 106 -11.76 3.80 3.02
C LYS A 106 -11.14 3.02 1.86
N LYS A 107 -11.62 3.25 0.64
CA LYS A 107 -11.08 2.62 -0.58
C LYS A 107 -9.61 2.99 -0.80
N THR A 108 -9.25 4.23 -0.58
CA THR A 108 -7.88 4.74 -0.69
C THR A 108 -6.93 4.07 0.32
N LEU A 109 -7.34 3.90 1.57
CA LEU A 109 -6.52 3.23 2.60
C LEU A 109 -6.24 1.76 2.26
N ILE A 110 -7.27 1.02 1.84
CA ILE A 110 -7.14 -0.38 1.45
C ILE A 110 -6.21 -0.50 0.25
N ARG A 111 -6.42 0.30 -0.79
CA ARG A 111 -5.58 0.33 -1.98
C ARG A 111 -4.11 0.62 -1.65
N ASN A 112 -3.83 1.61 -0.80
CA ASN A 112 -2.47 1.93 -0.38
C ASN A 112 -1.81 0.78 0.39
N ALA A 113 -2.57 0.03 1.20
CA ALA A 113 -2.07 -1.15 1.89
C ALA A 113 -1.70 -2.27 0.88
N PHE A 114 -2.54 -2.53 -0.12
CA PHE A 114 -2.25 -3.49 -1.19
C PHE A 114 -1.06 -3.07 -2.05
N PHE A 115 -0.98 -1.80 -2.44
CA PHE A 115 0.16 -1.26 -3.17
C PHE A 115 1.48 -1.50 -2.41
N ARG A 116 1.55 -1.08 -1.13
CA ARG A 116 2.75 -1.30 -0.32
C ARG A 116 3.13 -2.77 -0.24
N LYS A 117 2.14 -3.65 0.00
CA LYS A 117 2.37 -5.09 0.06
C LYS A 117 2.87 -5.64 -1.28
N ALA A 118 2.25 -5.24 -2.40
CA ALA A 118 2.65 -5.66 -3.75
C ALA A 118 4.09 -5.23 -4.06
N VAL A 119 4.44 -3.96 -3.82
CA VAL A 119 5.80 -3.46 -4.03
C VAL A 119 6.80 -4.23 -3.18
N VAL A 120 6.57 -4.37 -1.87
CA VAL A 120 7.48 -5.11 -0.98
C VAL A 120 7.65 -6.57 -1.42
N SER A 121 6.58 -7.22 -1.92
CA SER A 121 6.63 -8.61 -2.37
C SER A 121 7.48 -8.80 -3.62
N VAL A 122 7.39 -7.91 -4.62
CA VAL A 122 8.20 -8.04 -5.85
C VAL A 122 9.69 -7.78 -5.61
N TYR A 123 10.04 -7.09 -4.52
CA TYR A 123 11.42 -6.90 -4.05
C TYR A 123 11.87 -7.96 -3.02
N ASP A 124 11.10 -9.02 -2.82
CA ASP A 124 11.41 -10.09 -1.86
C ASP A 124 11.66 -9.56 -0.43
N CYS A 125 10.87 -8.59 0.03
CA CYS A 125 11.02 -7.92 1.33
C CYS A 125 12.41 -7.30 1.57
N GLN A 126 13.11 -6.90 0.51
CA GLN A 126 14.45 -6.32 0.57
C GLN A 126 14.41 -4.82 0.22
N CYS A 127 15.18 -4.02 0.95
CA CYS A 127 15.37 -2.62 0.61
C CYS A 127 16.15 -2.48 -0.70
N ALA A 128 15.58 -1.81 -1.68
CA ALA A 128 16.19 -1.59 -2.99
C ALA A 128 17.48 -0.77 -2.92
N PHE A 129 17.59 0.12 -1.92
CA PHE A 129 18.75 0.99 -1.75
C PHE A 129 19.93 0.27 -1.08
N CYS A 130 19.74 -0.30 0.11
CA CYS A 130 20.85 -0.84 0.92
C CYS A 130 20.85 -2.37 1.06
N GLY A 131 19.89 -3.07 0.48
CA GLY A 131 19.79 -4.52 0.57
C GLY A 131 19.30 -5.05 1.91
N LEU A 132 18.95 -4.20 2.88
CA LEU A 132 18.47 -4.64 4.19
C LEU A 132 17.20 -5.47 4.04
N LYS A 133 17.22 -6.69 4.57
CA LYS A 133 16.08 -7.59 4.66
C LYS A 133 15.96 -8.09 6.09
N VAL A 134 14.91 -7.67 6.79
CA VAL A 134 14.58 -8.16 8.13
C VAL A 134 13.12 -8.59 8.13
N THR A 135 12.91 -9.88 8.33
CA THR A 135 11.57 -10.48 8.34
C THR A 135 11.35 -11.25 9.64
N ARG A 136 10.11 -11.24 10.11
CA ARG A 136 9.65 -12.03 11.25
C ARG A 136 8.47 -12.90 10.82
N THR A 137 8.23 -13.99 11.56
CA THR A 137 7.04 -14.85 11.39
C THR A 137 5.76 -14.00 11.32
N GLY A 138 4.85 -14.31 10.37
CA GLY A 138 3.61 -13.56 10.20
C GLY A 138 3.74 -12.36 9.23
N ASN A 139 4.68 -12.42 8.30
CA ASN A 139 4.87 -11.42 7.23
C ASN A 139 5.25 -10.01 7.69
N GLN A 140 5.74 -9.87 8.90
CA GLN A 140 6.29 -8.60 9.37
C GLN A 140 7.68 -8.38 8.78
N ASN A 141 7.92 -7.21 8.21
CA ASN A 141 9.21 -6.80 7.67
C ASN A 141 9.46 -5.31 7.92
N ILE A 142 10.72 -4.88 7.82
CA ILE A 142 11.15 -3.49 8.04
C ILE A 142 11.05 -2.64 6.78
N VAL A 143 10.73 -3.24 5.64
CA VAL A 143 10.69 -2.59 4.33
C VAL A 143 9.26 -2.10 4.03
N ASP A 144 9.14 -0.97 3.39
CA ASP A 144 7.86 -0.38 2.97
C ASP A 144 7.87 -0.10 1.46
N GLY A 145 6.70 -0.10 0.84
CA GLY A 145 6.54 0.31 -0.55
C GLY A 145 6.38 1.83 -0.64
N ALA A 146 7.40 2.52 -1.13
CA ALA A 146 7.40 3.95 -1.39
C ALA A 146 6.83 4.25 -2.77
N HIS A 147 5.95 5.27 -2.90
CA HIS A 147 5.57 5.80 -4.20
C HIS A 147 6.69 6.70 -4.76
N ILE A 148 7.02 6.54 -6.04
CA ILE A 148 7.99 7.41 -6.73
C ILE A 148 7.34 8.75 -7.04
N LYS A 149 6.19 8.75 -7.70
CA LYS A 149 5.31 9.91 -7.84
C LYS A 149 4.27 9.86 -6.73
N PRO A 150 4.07 10.95 -5.95
CA PRO A 150 3.12 10.95 -4.84
C PRO A 150 1.69 10.57 -5.28
N PHE A 151 1.09 9.61 -4.58
CA PHE A 151 -0.27 9.16 -4.89
C PHE A 151 -1.29 10.32 -4.85
N SER A 152 -1.14 11.25 -3.91
CA SER A 152 -2.05 12.41 -3.77
C SER A 152 -2.12 13.31 -4.99
N ALA A 153 -1.09 13.30 -5.84
CA ALA A 153 -1.01 14.14 -7.05
C ALA A 153 -1.28 13.36 -8.36
N PHE A 154 -0.95 12.06 -8.38
CA PHE A 154 -0.97 11.26 -9.61
C PHE A 154 -1.95 10.11 -9.58
N TYR A 155 -2.53 9.77 -8.45
CA TYR A 155 -3.47 8.63 -8.25
C TYR A 155 -2.95 7.29 -8.80
N ASP A 156 -1.63 7.17 -8.96
CA ASP A 156 -0.97 6.01 -9.55
C ASP A 156 -0.46 5.04 -8.47
N SER A 157 -1.10 3.87 -8.35
CA SER A 157 -0.71 2.74 -7.50
C SER A 157 -0.20 1.55 -8.30
N ARG A 158 0.21 1.73 -9.55
CA ARG A 158 0.87 0.68 -10.31
C ARG A 158 2.23 0.35 -9.69
N ILE A 159 2.65 -0.90 -9.78
CA ILE A 159 3.88 -1.39 -9.12
C ILE A 159 5.12 -0.63 -9.59
N HIS A 160 5.19 -0.27 -10.88
CA HIS A 160 6.32 0.51 -11.42
C HIS A 160 6.37 1.97 -10.92
N ASN A 161 5.32 2.46 -10.24
CA ASN A 161 5.40 3.70 -9.47
C ASN A 161 5.84 3.45 -8.03
N GLY A 162 6.51 2.31 -7.75
CA GLY A 162 6.91 1.90 -6.42
C GLY A 162 8.34 1.40 -6.30
N ILE A 163 8.96 1.70 -5.16
CA ILE A 163 10.27 1.16 -4.75
C ILE A 163 10.15 0.64 -3.33
N ALA A 164 10.71 -0.55 -3.06
CA ALA A 164 10.78 -1.08 -1.70
C ALA A 164 11.96 -0.49 -0.94
N LEU A 165 11.71 0.21 0.14
CA LEU A 165 12.74 0.90 0.93
C LEU A 165 12.56 0.59 2.43
N CYS A 166 13.67 0.44 3.16
CA CYS A 166 13.59 0.44 4.63
C CYS A 166 13.18 1.82 5.14
N LYS A 167 12.69 1.93 6.36
CA LYS A 167 12.11 3.16 6.89
C LYS A 167 13.03 4.38 6.77
N ASN A 168 14.33 4.21 6.98
CA ASN A 168 15.30 5.29 6.87
C ASN A 168 15.44 5.78 5.41
N HIS A 169 15.57 4.84 4.46
CA HIS A 169 15.72 5.20 3.04
C HIS A 169 14.40 5.66 2.42
N HIS A 170 13.25 5.17 2.87
CA HIS A 170 11.95 5.72 2.47
C HIS A 170 11.83 7.18 2.88
N TRP A 171 12.15 7.47 4.14
CA TRP A 171 12.14 8.84 4.66
C TRP A 171 13.10 9.77 3.92
N ALA A 172 14.32 9.30 3.59
CA ALA A 172 15.31 10.06 2.84
C ALA A 172 14.89 10.30 1.38
N PHE A 173 14.27 9.30 0.74
CA PHE A 173 13.75 9.39 -0.63
C PHE A 173 12.64 10.43 -0.75
N ASP A 174 11.65 10.40 0.14
CA ASP A 174 10.55 11.37 0.17
C ASP A 174 11.02 12.82 0.35
N ARG A 175 12.23 13.02 0.91
CA ARG A 175 12.85 14.34 1.12
C ARG A 175 13.89 14.71 0.09
N GLY A 176 14.07 13.88 -0.93
CA GLY A 176 15.00 14.16 -2.02
C GLY A 176 16.48 14.13 -1.64
N TRP A 177 16.86 13.38 -0.59
CA TRP A 177 18.24 13.20 -0.22
C TRP A 177 18.99 12.31 -1.21
N PHE A 178 18.27 11.46 -1.92
CA PHE A 178 18.79 10.74 -3.06
C PHE A 178 17.71 10.59 -4.14
N ALA A 179 18.16 10.35 -5.35
CA ALA A 179 17.34 10.02 -6.51
C ALA A 179 17.95 8.82 -7.24
N VAL A 180 17.29 8.40 -8.32
CA VAL A 180 17.75 7.30 -9.17
C VAL A 180 17.74 7.77 -10.62
N ASP A 181 18.81 7.46 -11.39
CA ASP A 181 18.91 7.82 -12.81
C ASP A 181 18.23 6.80 -13.74
N GLU A 182 18.30 7.06 -15.03
CA GLU A 182 17.71 6.21 -16.10
C GLU A 182 18.39 4.85 -16.23
N LYS A 183 19.56 4.67 -15.60
CA LYS A 183 20.31 3.41 -15.54
C LYS A 183 20.15 2.72 -14.18
N TYR A 184 19.17 3.17 -13.40
CA TYR A 184 18.92 2.72 -12.03
C TYR A 184 20.10 2.97 -11.08
N LYS A 185 20.97 3.95 -11.36
CA LYS A 185 22.04 4.35 -10.44
C LYS A 185 21.54 5.35 -9.41
N ILE A 186 21.99 5.18 -8.19
CA ILE A 186 21.70 6.05 -7.06
C ILE A 186 22.49 7.35 -7.21
N ILE A 187 21.81 8.49 -7.11
CA ILE A 187 22.38 9.83 -7.06
C ILE A 187 22.08 10.39 -5.68
N VAL A 188 23.10 10.74 -4.93
CA VAL A 188 22.96 11.26 -3.57
C VAL A 188 23.26 12.76 -3.55
N SER A 189 22.50 13.52 -2.73
CA SER A 189 22.73 14.94 -2.47
C SER A 189 24.14 15.19 -1.92
N LYS A 190 24.74 16.30 -2.29
CA LYS A 190 26.10 16.66 -1.87
C LYS A 190 26.16 17.28 -0.49
N ASP A 191 25.04 17.76 0.02
CA ASP A 191 24.96 18.52 1.27
C ASP A 191 24.66 17.64 2.49
N LEU A 192 24.75 16.29 2.35
CA LEU A 192 24.53 15.38 3.46
C LEU A 192 25.75 15.32 4.39
N GLU A 193 25.55 15.70 5.64
CA GLU A 193 26.49 15.44 6.74
C GLU A 193 26.06 14.16 7.47
N GLU A 194 26.87 13.11 7.40
CA GLU A 194 26.53 11.78 7.96
C GLU A 194 27.62 11.27 8.89
N ILE A 195 27.20 10.79 10.04
CA ILE A 195 28.02 9.99 10.97
C ILE A 195 27.31 8.66 11.18
N SER A 196 27.87 7.57 10.67
CA SER A 196 27.28 6.23 10.79
C SER A 196 28.36 5.24 11.28
N PRO A 197 28.50 5.06 12.61
CA PRO A 197 29.59 4.26 13.17
C PRO A 197 29.48 2.76 12.90
N HIS A 198 28.31 2.25 12.52
CA HIS A 198 28.04 0.82 12.38
C HIS A 198 27.41 0.40 11.06
N ALA A 199 27.09 1.34 10.17
CA ALA A 199 26.47 1.07 8.88
C ALA A 199 27.07 1.99 7.81
N ARG A 200 26.93 1.60 6.55
CA ARG A 200 27.29 2.47 5.42
C ARG A 200 26.41 3.72 5.43
N THR A 201 27.02 4.86 5.14
CA THR A 201 26.31 6.13 4.96
C THR A 201 25.51 6.15 3.65
N ILE A 202 24.54 7.04 3.52
CA ILE A 202 23.79 7.21 2.26
C ILE A 202 24.74 7.64 1.14
N THR A 203 25.71 8.51 1.46
CA THR A 203 26.71 9.02 0.50
C THR A 203 27.57 7.93 -0.12
N GLU A 204 27.89 6.85 0.61
CA GLU A 204 28.67 5.73 0.09
C GLU A 204 27.95 4.88 -0.96
N PHE A 205 26.65 5.05 -1.13
CA PHE A 205 25.86 4.38 -2.18
C PHE A 205 25.80 5.18 -3.51
N HIS A 206 26.39 6.38 -3.55
CA HIS A 206 26.38 7.18 -4.76
C HIS A 206 27.02 6.44 -5.94
N GLY A 207 26.29 6.34 -7.05
CA GLY A 207 26.72 5.65 -8.27
C GLY A 207 26.51 4.14 -8.28
N GLU A 208 26.12 3.53 -7.17
CA GLU A 208 25.72 2.11 -7.15
C GLU A 208 24.36 1.90 -7.84
N ILE A 209 24.14 0.68 -8.33
CA ILE A 209 22.88 0.32 -8.97
C ILE A 209 21.87 -0.07 -7.90
N LEU A 210 20.66 0.49 -7.99
CA LEU A 210 19.53 0.10 -7.18
C LEU A 210 19.25 -1.41 -7.34
N ILE A 211 18.94 -2.10 -6.25
CA ILE A 211 18.50 -3.50 -6.33
C ILE A 211 17.11 -3.52 -6.97
N LEU A 212 16.98 -4.22 -8.09
CA LEU A 212 15.74 -4.30 -8.86
C LEU A 212 14.96 -5.58 -8.56
N PRO A 213 13.64 -5.61 -8.82
CA PRO A 213 12.85 -6.84 -8.80
C PRO A 213 13.43 -7.92 -9.74
N LYS A 214 13.15 -9.18 -9.47
CA LYS A 214 13.62 -10.29 -10.33
C LYS A 214 13.00 -10.27 -11.74
N VAL A 215 11.83 -9.66 -11.89
CA VAL A 215 11.04 -9.65 -13.12
C VAL A 215 10.98 -8.24 -13.66
N GLU A 216 11.49 -8.02 -14.87
CA GLU A 216 11.65 -6.72 -15.53
C GLU A 216 10.33 -5.92 -15.61
N LYS A 217 9.19 -6.56 -15.81
CA LYS A 217 7.88 -5.88 -15.86
C LYS A 217 7.51 -5.15 -14.57
N TYR A 218 8.22 -5.37 -13.47
CA TYR A 218 8.02 -4.70 -12.17
C TYR A 218 9.11 -3.68 -11.85
N PHE A 219 10.02 -3.41 -12.79
CA PHE A 219 11.03 -2.38 -12.61
C PHE A 219 10.38 -1.00 -12.42
N PRO A 220 10.98 -0.14 -11.62
CA PRO A 220 10.55 1.24 -11.51
C PRO A 220 10.49 1.93 -12.89
N ASP A 221 9.41 2.67 -13.12
CA ASP A 221 9.23 3.43 -14.35
C ASP A 221 10.27 4.56 -14.44
N ILE A 222 10.99 4.61 -15.55
CA ILE A 222 12.02 5.63 -15.82
C ILE A 222 11.42 7.04 -15.81
N GLU A 223 10.22 7.24 -16.35
CA GLU A 223 9.55 8.55 -16.33
C GLU A 223 9.18 8.97 -14.89
N ALA A 224 8.80 8.01 -14.04
CA ALA A 224 8.52 8.29 -12.64
C ALA A 224 9.82 8.66 -11.88
N LEU A 225 10.92 7.95 -12.12
CA LEU A 225 12.23 8.26 -11.56
C LEU A 225 12.75 9.63 -12.00
N GLN A 226 12.60 9.97 -13.29
CA GLN A 226 12.90 11.30 -13.80
C GLN A 226 12.08 12.38 -13.11
N TRP A 227 10.76 12.15 -12.98
CA TRP A 227 9.89 13.10 -12.29
C TRP A 227 10.36 13.35 -10.86
N HIS A 228 10.67 12.30 -10.08
CA HIS A 228 11.19 12.42 -8.71
C HIS A 228 12.50 13.21 -8.68
N ARG A 229 13.43 12.93 -9.60
CA ARG A 229 14.70 13.62 -9.70
C ARG A 229 14.55 15.12 -9.99
N TYR A 230 13.57 15.50 -10.82
CA TYR A 230 13.39 16.92 -11.17
C TYR A 230 12.54 17.71 -10.16
N HIS A 231 11.67 17.05 -9.39
CA HIS A 231 10.71 17.76 -8.55
C HIS A 231 10.95 17.58 -7.04
N ILE A 232 11.59 16.50 -6.63
CA ILE A 232 11.80 16.17 -5.22
C ILE A 232 13.27 16.18 -4.82
N PHE A 233 14.15 15.64 -5.67
CA PHE A 233 15.58 15.54 -5.36
C PHE A 233 16.24 16.91 -5.16
N GLN A 234 17.08 17.01 -4.13
CA GLN A 234 17.87 18.19 -3.77
C GLN A 234 19.36 17.87 -4.07
N PRO A 235 19.94 18.37 -5.19
CA PRO A 235 21.26 18.00 -5.67
C PRO A 235 22.40 18.55 -4.83
#